data_59069e8c5e384eebc3d2eff6966e2e82
#
_entry.id   59069e8c5e384eebc3d2eff6966e2e82
#
_cell.length_a   1.000
_cell.length_b   1.000
_cell.length_c   1.000
_cell.angle_alpha   90.00
_cell.angle_beta   90.00
_cell.angle_gamma   90.00
#
_symmetry.space_group_name_H-M   'P 1'
#
loop_
_entity.id
_entity.type
_entity.pdbx_description
1 polymer ?
#
loop_
_entity_poly.entity_id
_entity_poly.type
_entity_poly.pdbx_seq_one_letter_code
_entity_poly.pdbx_strand_id
1 'polypeptide(L)'
;MRRSLKKLATTAGAALASVAFAVPAATAGVAAPVWTVGPVSPETYSAVAYDPLFVMSGVPLSCTSSTMRGTLGSASGAENVQVGTITSLVWAGCTHPFGPVTPTAETLPWTLAANTYSAGVTTGHISGVRLRMSVLTCTATASGRLAVTYNNSTGKLAVSTDATRKLTVGTVTAGCSGLMTVGSNWTYAATYSVVTPIGGTAAPSIVYTS
;
A
#
# COMPACT_ATOMS: atom_id res chain seq x y z
N MET A 1 -70.80 84.19 -7.94
CA MET A 1 -70.13 83.49 -6.84
C MET A 1 -69.64 82.18 -7.35
N ARG A 2 -68.33 82.08 -7.61
CA ARG A 2 -67.72 80.82 -8.15
C ARG A 2 -66.74 80.27 -7.12
N ARG A 3 -66.96 79.04 -6.63
CA ARG A 3 -66.07 78.33 -5.75
C ARG A 3 -65.18 77.39 -6.59
N SER A 4 -63.89 77.69 -6.57
CA SER A 4 -62.86 76.79 -7.17
C SER A 4 -62.59 75.58 -6.28
N LEU A 5 -62.70 74.38 -6.83
CA LEU A 5 -62.28 73.15 -6.22
C LEU A 5 -60.83 72.88 -6.67
N LYS A 6 -59.91 72.89 -5.73
CA LYS A 6 -58.50 72.44 -5.95
C LYS A 6 -58.48 70.95 -5.83
N LYS A 7 -58.08 70.27 -6.90
CA LYS A 7 -57.77 68.79 -6.90
C LYS A 7 -56.39 68.60 -6.35
N LEU A 8 -56.28 67.87 -5.25
CA LEU A 8 -55.00 67.31 -4.79
C LEU A 8 -54.72 66.02 -5.59
N ALA A 9 -53.60 66.00 -6.26
CA ALA A 9 -53.07 64.78 -6.87
C ALA A 9 -52.07 64.15 -5.88
N THR A 10 -52.41 62.97 -5.36
CA THR A 10 -51.54 62.12 -4.55
C THR A 10 -50.75 61.21 -5.48
N THR A 11 -49.46 61.44 -5.62
CA THR A 11 -48.50 60.52 -6.29
C THR A 11 -48.06 59.43 -5.32
N ALA A 12 -48.56 58.26 -5.54
CA ALA A 12 -48.05 57.04 -4.85
C ALA A 12 -46.75 56.61 -5.49
N GLY A 13 -45.62 56.80 -4.79
CA GLY A 13 -44.34 56.31 -5.15
C GLY A 13 -44.23 54.82 -4.78
N ALA A 14 -44.15 53.95 -5.77
CA ALA A 14 -43.84 52.51 -5.56
C ALA A 14 -42.32 52.35 -5.34
N ALA A 15 -41.92 52.05 -4.10
CA ALA A 15 -40.56 51.67 -3.78
C ALA A 15 -40.35 50.19 -4.18
N LEU A 16 -39.61 49.96 -5.26
CA LEU A 16 -39.15 48.65 -5.64
C LEU A 16 -37.99 48.24 -4.71
N ALA A 17 -38.28 47.40 -3.72
CA ALA A 17 -37.26 46.75 -2.92
C ALA A 17 -36.59 45.65 -3.76
N SER A 18 -35.39 45.91 -4.27
CA SER A 18 -34.54 44.90 -4.91
C SER A 18 -33.95 43.95 -3.83
N VAL A 19 -34.53 42.76 -3.72
CA VAL A 19 -33.97 41.69 -2.90
C VAL A 19 -32.75 41.14 -3.65
N ALA A 20 -31.54 41.51 -3.23
CA ALA A 20 -30.31 40.90 -3.68
C ALA A 20 -30.21 39.48 -3.07
N PHE A 21 -30.45 38.46 -3.86
CA PHE A 21 -30.12 37.09 -3.48
C PHE A 21 -28.60 36.96 -3.47
N ALA A 22 -27.98 36.95 -2.30
CA ALA A 22 -26.60 36.53 -2.13
C ALA A 22 -26.54 35.05 -2.49
N VAL A 23 -26.06 34.74 -3.69
CA VAL A 23 -25.70 33.34 -4.07
C VAL A 23 -24.48 32.98 -3.18
N PRO A 24 -24.58 31.96 -2.32
CA PRO A 24 -23.41 31.52 -1.59
C PRO A 24 -22.35 31.08 -2.62
N ALA A 25 -21.18 31.73 -2.56
CA ALA A 25 -20.02 31.25 -3.33
C ALA A 25 -19.79 29.80 -2.96
N ALA A 26 -20.00 28.90 -3.93
CA ALA A 26 -19.61 27.50 -3.76
C ALA A 26 -18.10 27.50 -3.49
N THR A 27 -17.70 27.26 -2.25
CA THR A 27 -16.30 26.98 -1.94
C THR A 27 -15.94 25.74 -2.73
N ALA A 28 -15.07 25.89 -3.73
CA ALA A 28 -14.49 24.75 -4.42
C ALA A 28 -13.82 23.88 -3.35
N GLY A 29 -14.46 22.77 -2.99
CA GLY A 29 -13.92 21.83 -2.03
C GLY A 29 -12.58 21.35 -2.55
N VAL A 30 -11.53 21.42 -1.73
CA VAL A 30 -10.23 20.82 -2.06
C VAL A 30 -10.50 19.33 -2.31
N ALA A 31 -10.11 18.84 -3.48
CA ALA A 31 -10.26 17.43 -3.80
C ALA A 31 -9.55 16.59 -2.74
N ALA A 32 -10.21 15.56 -2.24
CA ALA A 32 -9.57 14.67 -1.28
C ALA A 32 -8.40 13.95 -1.96
N PRO A 33 -7.26 13.78 -1.25
CA PRO A 33 -6.11 13.08 -1.80
C PRO A 33 -6.48 11.63 -2.16
N VAL A 34 -6.01 11.16 -3.32
CA VAL A 34 -6.36 9.83 -3.87
C VAL A 34 -5.12 9.11 -4.38
N TRP A 35 -5.02 7.84 -4.04
CA TRP A 35 -4.14 6.87 -4.68
C TRP A 35 -4.90 6.19 -5.82
N THR A 36 -4.41 6.35 -7.03
CA THR A 36 -4.99 5.72 -8.23
C THR A 36 -4.14 4.55 -8.66
N VAL A 37 -4.77 3.38 -8.77
CA VAL A 37 -4.18 2.18 -9.34
C VAL A 37 -4.74 1.98 -10.73
N GLY A 38 -3.88 1.82 -11.72
CA GLY A 38 -4.24 1.62 -13.13
C GLY A 38 -3.55 0.40 -13.74
N PRO A 39 -3.98 -0.02 -14.97
CA PRO A 39 -5.02 0.58 -15.81
C PRO A 39 -6.46 0.29 -15.33
N VAL A 40 -6.66 -0.74 -14.50
CA VAL A 40 -7.96 -1.14 -13.94
C VAL A 40 -7.86 -1.16 -12.41
N SER A 41 -8.95 -0.85 -11.73
CA SER A 41 -9.01 -0.85 -10.27
C SER A 41 -10.43 -1.19 -9.77
N PRO A 42 -10.62 -2.19 -8.89
CA PRO A 42 -9.57 -3.12 -8.41
C PRO A 42 -9.15 -4.14 -9.47
N GLU A 43 -7.89 -4.63 -9.38
CA GLU A 43 -7.38 -5.64 -10.31
C GLU A 43 -6.46 -6.63 -9.58
N THR A 44 -6.42 -7.86 -10.08
CA THR A 44 -5.51 -8.88 -9.59
C THR A 44 -4.10 -8.64 -10.12
N TYR A 45 -3.08 -9.06 -9.37
CA TYR A 45 -1.70 -9.01 -9.82
C TYR A 45 -0.94 -10.28 -9.48
N SER A 46 0.11 -10.53 -10.25
CA SER A 46 1.17 -11.45 -9.89
C SER A 46 2.52 -10.75 -9.95
N ALA A 47 3.45 -11.20 -9.13
CA ALA A 47 4.78 -10.65 -9.06
C ALA A 47 5.79 -11.75 -8.81
N VAL A 48 6.92 -11.71 -9.54
CA VAL A 48 7.99 -12.71 -9.45
C VAL A 48 9.30 -12.02 -9.12
N ALA A 49 10.00 -12.53 -8.13
CA ALA A 49 11.37 -12.17 -7.80
C ALA A 49 12.28 -13.37 -8.00
N TYR A 50 13.48 -13.12 -8.51
CA TYR A 50 14.56 -14.09 -8.53
C TYR A 50 15.56 -13.72 -7.42
N ASP A 51 16.21 -14.73 -6.87
CA ASP A 51 17.22 -14.62 -5.82
C ASP A 51 16.80 -13.81 -4.59
N PRO A 52 15.56 -14.01 -4.04
CA PRO A 52 15.18 -13.37 -2.80
C PRO A 52 16.08 -13.86 -1.66
N LEU A 53 16.52 -12.92 -0.82
CA LEU A 53 17.48 -13.15 0.24
C LEU A 53 16.86 -12.89 1.62
N PHE A 54 17.00 -13.84 2.51
CA PHE A 54 16.83 -13.65 3.95
C PHE A 54 18.18 -13.68 4.64
N VAL A 55 18.34 -12.94 5.74
CA VAL A 55 19.46 -13.15 6.67
C VAL A 55 18.87 -13.41 8.06
N MET A 56 19.21 -14.55 8.61
CA MET A 56 18.72 -15.01 9.92
C MET A 56 19.93 -15.21 10.83
N SER A 57 19.99 -14.48 11.95
CA SER A 57 21.13 -14.55 12.88
C SER A 57 22.51 -14.36 12.20
N GLY A 58 22.55 -13.50 11.17
CA GLY A 58 23.78 -13.26 10.40
C GLY A 58 24.09 -14.28 9.30
N VAL A 59 23.28 -15.34 9.16
CA VAL A 59 23.48 -16.39 8.13
C VAL A 59 22.49 -16.17 6.99
N PRO A 60 22.98 -16.11 5.73
CA PRO A 60 22.13 -15.92 4.57
C PRO A 60 21.34 -17.19 4.22
N LEU A 61 20.09 -17.01 3.84
CA LEU A 61 19.23 -17.99 3.19
C LEU A 61 18.82 -17.39 1.85
N SER A 62 19.23 -18.03 0.77
CA SER A 62 18.83 -17.64 -0.58
C SER A 62 17.81 -18.61 -1.15
N CYS A 63 16.86 -18.08 -1.93
CA CYS A 63 15.92 -18.88 -2.69
C CYS A 63 16.10 -18.60 -4.19
N THR A 64 15.78 -19.55 -5.05
CA THR A 64 15.86 -19.34 -6.51
C THR A 64 14.79 -18.40 -7.01
N SER A 65 13.63 -18.42 -6.39
CA SER A 65 12.53 -17.49 -6.75
C SER A 65 11.52 -17.30 -5.62
N SER A 66 10.73 -16.25 -5.78
CA SER A 66 9.52 -16.03 -4.99
C SER A 66 8.39 -15.52 -5.91
N THR A 67 7.18 -16.04 -5.70
CA THR A 67 5.99 -15.63 -6.42
C THR A 67 4.97 -15.06 -5.44
N MET A 68 4.51 -13.85 -5.72
CA MET A 68 3.50 -13.12 -4.96
C MET A 68 2.25 -12.93 -5.80
N ARG A 69 1.06 -13.03 -5.18
CA ARG A 69 -0.23 -12.73 -5.82
C ARG A 69 -1.12 -11.97 -4.86
N GLY A 70 -2.01 -11.15 -5.42
CA GLY A 70 -2.95 -10.38 -4.63
C GLY A 70 -3.86 -9.50 -5.48
N THR A 71 -4.39 -8.46 -4.86
CA THR A 71 -5.20 -7.44 -5.52
C THR A 71 -4.62 -6.06 -5.26
N LEU A 72 -4.75 -5.17 -6.24
CA LEU A 72 -4.46 -3.74 -6.12
C LEU A 72 -5.75 -2.96 -6.31
N GLY A 73 -5.91 -1.85 -5.64
CA GLY A 73 -7.11 -1.01 -5.75
C GLY A 73 -6.83 0.44 -5.39
N SER A 74 -7.51 1.35 -6.09
CA SER A 74 -7.48 2.77 -5.78
C SER A 74 -8.14 3.05 -4.44
N ALA A 75 -7.62 4.04 -3.70
CA ALA A 75 -8.15 4.38 -2.38
C ALA A 75 -7.90 5.84 -2.04
N SER A 76 -8.78 6.43 -1.24
CA SER A 76 -8.65 7.80 -0.76
C SER A 76 -7.80 7.88 0.51
N GLY A 77 -7.04 8.96 0.66
CA GLY A 77 -6.19 9.23 1.81
C GLY A 77 -4.79 9.69 1.42
N ALA A 78 -4.06 10.29 2.35
CA ALA A 78 -2.73 10.84 2.10
C ALA A 78 -1.61 9.81 2.34
N GLU A 79 -1.58 9.22 3.54
CA GLU A 79 -0.50 8.32 3.98
C GLU A 79 -1.03 7.03 4.59
N ASN A 80 -0.24 5.97 4.54
CA ASN A 80 -0.60 4.65 5.07
C ASN A 80 -1.91 4.09 4.49
N VAL A 81 -2.18 4.43 3.23
CA VAL A 81 -3.42 4.06 2.55
C VAL A 81 -3.28 2.66 1.98
N GLN A 82 -4.21 1.79 2.32
CA GLN A 82 -4.24 0.44 1.75
C GLN A 82 -4.57 0.52 0.26
N VAL A 83 -3.60 0.19 -0.58
CA VAL A 83 -3.74 0.13 -2.05
C VAL A 83 -3.72 -1.30 -2.57
N GLY A 84 -3.60 -2.29 -1.70
CA GLY A 84 -3.64 -3.68 -2.11
C GLY A 84 -3.56 -4.68 -0.98
N THR A 85 -3.64 -5.94 -1.37
CA THR A 85 -3.46 -7.10 -0.48
C THR A 85 -2.55 -8.13 -1.13
N ILE A 86 -1.87 -8.92 -0.31
CA ILE A 86 -1.11 -10.09 -0.72
C ILE A 86 -1.86 -11.32 -0.21
N THR A 87 -2.42 -12.09 -1.13
CA THR A 87 -3.22 -13.27 -0.81
C THR A 87 -2.43 -14.57 -0.91
N SER A 88 -1.29 -14.55 -1.59
CA SER A 88 -0.38 -15.68 -1.73
C SER A 88 1.05 -15.22 -1.86
N LEU A 89 1.97 -15.88 -1.18
CA LEU A 89 3.40 -15.67 -1.30
C LEU A 89 4.11 -17.02 -1.09
N VAL A 90 4.87 -17.44 -2.10
CA VAL A 90 5.56 -18.72 -2.13
C VAL A 90 7.02 -18.51 -2.51
N TRP A 91 7.92 -19.24 -1.89
CA TRP A 91 9.35 -19.29 -2.21
C TRP A 91 9.71 -20.67 -2.73
N ALA A 92 10.66 -20.75 -3.66
CA ALA A 92 11.14 -21.99 -4.24
C ALA A 92 12.67 -22.06 -4.17
N GLY A 93 13.18 -23.28 -4.01
CA GLY A 93 14.61 -23.57 -4.03
C GLY A 93 15.40 -22.84 -2.95
N CYS A 94 14.84 -22.76 -1.73
CA CYS A 94 15.50 -22.06 -0.64
C CYS A 94 16.54 -22.95 0.03
N THR A 95 17.75 -22.44 0.17
CA THR A 95 18.89 -23.13 0.78
C THR A 95 19.57 -22.27 1.84
N HIS A 96 20.00 -22.93 2.89
CA HIS A 96 20.78 -22.39 3.99
C HIS A 96 22.02 -23.26 4.17
N PRO A 97 23.14 -22.82 4.73
CA PRO A 97 24.32 -23.65 4.96
C PRO A 97 24.05 -24.97 5.69
N PHE A 98 22.96 -25.06 6.45
CA PHE A 98 22.55 -26.29 7.15
C PHE A 98 21.57 -27.18 6.36
N GLY A 99 21.25 -26.83 5.11
CA GLY A 99 20.35 -27.61 4.27
C GLY A 99 19.15 -26.82 3.70
N PRO A 100 18.21 -27.54 3.08
CA PRO A 100 17.03 -26.93 2.50
C PRO A 100 16.13 -26.30 3.58
N VAL A 101 15.54 -25.17 3.25
CA VAL A 101 14.64 -24.42 4.13
C VAL A 101 13.31 -24.20 3.42
N THR A 102 12.23 -24.27 4.19
CA THR A 102 10.88 -23.99 3.68
C THR A 102 10.33 -22.73 4.36
N PRO A 103 10.42 -21.55 3.72
CA PRO A 103 9.69 -20.36 4.17
C PRO A 103 8.20 -20.54 3.87
N THR A 104 7.37 -20.17 4.82
CA THR A 104 5.91 -20.22 4.68
C THR A 104 5.32 -18.88 5.12
N ALA A 105 4.52 -18.25 4.25
CA ALA A 105 3.71 -17.10 4.62
C ALA A 105 2.50 -17.56 5.44
N GLU A 106 2.29 -16.95 6.59
CA GLU A 106 1.17 -17.25 7.49
C GLU A 106 0.24 -16.05 7.62
N THR A 107 -1.01 -16.27 8.07
CA THR A 107 -2.00 -15.21 8.35
C THR A 107 -2.27 -14.28 7.15
N LEU A 108 -2.28 -14.82 5.94
CA LEU A 108 -2.70 -14.08 4.76
C LEU A 108 -4.22 -13.77 4.83
N PRO A 109 -4.69 -12.65 4.23
CA PRO A 109 -3.95 -11.71 3.40
C PRO A 109 -3.13 -10.70 4.21
N TRP A 110 -1.95 -10.30 3.68
CA TRP A 110 -1.20 -9.16 4.20
C TRP A 110 -1.65 -7.88 3.48
N THR A 111 -1.48 -6.75 4.16
CA THR A 111 -1.89 -5.45 3.61
C THR A 111 -0.70 -4.75 2.95
N LEU A 112 -0.90 -4.25 1.73
CA LEU A 112 0.03 -3.35 1.04
C LEU A 112 -0.49 -1.91 1.17
N ALA A 113 0.28 -1.06 1.84
CA ALA A 113 -0.06 0.34 2.05
C ALA A 113 0.93 1.27 1.33
N ALA A 114 0.40 2.34 0.72
CA ALA A 114 1.17 3.42 0.11
C ALA A 114 1.34 4.58 1.09
N ASN A 115 2.51 5.23 1.08
CA ASN A 115 2.86 6.30 1.99
C ASN A 115 3.22 7.59 1.27
N THR A 116 4.13 7.55 0.28
CA THR A 116 4.59 8.72 -0.46
C THR A 116 4.72 8.41 -1.95
N TYR A 117 4.59 9.45 -2.76
CA TYR A 117 4.79 9.37 -4.20
C TYR A 117 5.66 10.53 -4.67
N SER A 118 6.70 10.23 -5.43
CA SER A 118 7.56 11.24 -6.03
C SER A 118 8.19 10.70 -7.31
N ALA A 119 8.16 11.48 -8.36
CA ALA A 119 8.82 11.19 -9.65
C ALA A 119 8.56 9.76 -10.19
N GLY A 120 7.30 9.29 -10.11
CA GLY A 120 6.92 7.97 -10.59
C GLY A 120 7.24 6.82 -9.62
N VAL A 121 7.73 7.11 -8.43
CA VAL A 121 8.05 6.13 -7.39
C VAL A 121 7.10 6.25 -6.22
N THR A 122 6.45 5.14 -5.87
CA THR A 122 5.60 4.99 -4.69
C THR A 122 6.38 4.27 -3.60
N THR A 123 6.46 4.85 -2.40
CA THR A 123 6.97 4.16 -1.21
C THR A 123 5.84 3.73 -0.30
N GLY A 124 6.08 2.70 0.50
CA GLY A 124 5.06 2.19 1.39
C GLY A 124 5.57 1.07 2.29
N HIS A 125 4.64 0.22 2.71
CA HIS A 125 4.98 -0.94 3.53
C HIS A 125 3.97 -2.08 3.36
N ILE A 126 4.42 -3.29 3.68
CA ILE A 126 3.56 -4.45 3.88
C ILE A 126 3.40 -4.63 5.38
N SER A 127 2.16 -4.76 5.85
CA SER A 127 1.81 -5.03 7.25
C SER A 127 1.08 -6.36 7.40
N GLY A 128 1.03 -6.85 8.64
CA GLY A 128 0.46 -8.17 8.94
C GLY A 128 1.38 -9.33 8.57
N VAL A 129 2.63 -9.04 8.25
CA VAL A 129 3.61 -10.07 7.84
C VAL A 129 3.85 -11.04 8.96
N ARG A 130 3.65 -12.31 8.66
CA ARG A 130 4.01 -13.44 9.53
C ARG A 130 4.61 -14.55 8.67
N LEU A 131 5.81 -14.94 9.04
CA LEU A 131 6.61 -15.95 8.33
C LEU A 131 6.96 -17.09 9.28
N ARG A 132 6.88 -18.31 8.78
CA ARG A 132 7.45 -19.47 9.43
C ARG A 132 8.62 -19.99 8.57
N MET A 133 9.73 -20.28 9.23
CA MET A 133 10.89 -20.92 8.64
C MET A 133 11.10 -22.27 9.29
N SER A 134 11.30 -23.31 8.46
CA SER A 134 11.63 -24.66 8.94
C SER A 134 12.92 -25.14 8.28
N VAL A 135 13.88 -25.53 9.09
CA VAL A 135 15.17 -26.11 8.67
C VAL A 135 15.53 -27.24 9.63
N LEU A 136 15.69 -28.47 9.12
CA LEU A 136 15.88 -29.67 9.95
C LEU A 136 14.79 -29.76 11.03
N THR A 137 15.19 -29.82 12.30
CA THR A 137 14.28 -29.86 13.47
C THR A 137 13.93 -28.48 14.03
N CYS A 138 14.54 -27.42 13.47
CA CYS A 138 14.29 -26.04 13.88
C CYS A 138 13.10 -25.46 13.13
N THR A 139 12.13 -24.94 13.87
CA THR A 139 11.05 -24.10 13.32
C THR A 139 10.97 -22.81 14.11
N ALA A 140 10.95 -21.70 13.41
CA ALA A 140 10.78 -20.38 14.02
C ALA A 140 9.73 -19.56 13.25
N THR A 141 9.05 -18.68 13.96
CA THR A 141 8.15 -17.69 13.35
C THR A 141 8.64 -16.28 13.60
N ALA A 142 8.56 -15.43 12.59
CA ALA A 142 8.82 -14.02 12.74
C ALA A 142 7.63 -13.21 12.20
N SER A 143 7.38 -12.07 12.80
CA SER A 143 6.31 -11.16 12.36
C SER A 143 6.80 -9.73 12.34
N GLY A 144 6.08 -8.87 11.57
CA GLY A 144 6.44 -7.46 11.50
C GLY A 144 5.90 -6.76 10.27
N ARG A 145 6.73 -5.85 9.74
CA ARG A 145 6.45 -5.07 8.53
C ARG A 145 7.64 -5.11 7.59
N LEU A 146 7.36 -4.92 6.30
CA LEU A 146 8.39 -4.80 5.26
C LEU A 146 8.25 -3.44 4.57
N ALA A 147 9.36 -2.77 4.27
CA ALA A 147 9.38 -1.59 3.43
C ALA A 147 9.14 -2.00 1.98
N VAL A 148 8.44 -1.16 1.23
CA VAL A 148 8.27 -1.33 -0.21
C VAL A 148 8.56 -0.05 -0.97
N THR A 149 9.11 -0.21 -2.17
CA THR A 149 9.28 0.85 -3.15
C THR A 149 8.85 0.32 -4.50
N TYR A 150 7.82 0.92 -5.09
CA TYR A 150 7.34 0.57 -6.41
C TYR A 150 7.70 1.65 -7.43
N ASN A 151 8.33 1.26 -8.52
CA ASN A 151 8.70 2.15 -9.61
C ASN A 151 7.78 1.90 -10.81
N ASN A 152 6.93 2.89 -11.13
CA ASN A 152 5.94 2.81 -12.20
C ASN A 152 6.56 2.65 -13.59
N SER A 153 7.76 3.20 -13.82
CA SER A 153 8.41 3.14 -15.15
C SER A 153 9.00 1.76 -15.46
N THR A 154 9.36 0.99 -14.42
CA THR A 154 9.98 -0.33 -14.57
C THR A 154 9.07 -1.49 -14.17
N GLY A 155 7.94 -1.21 -13.50
CA GLY A 155 7.06 -2.24 -12.93
C GLY A 155 7.72 -3.05 -11.81
N LYS A 156 8.77 -2.50 -11.17
CA LYS A 156 9.53 -3.19 -10.13
C LYS A 156 9.07 -2.78 -8.74
N LEU A 157 8.81 -3.79 -7.90
CA LEU A 157 8.49 -3.64 -6.48
C LEU A 157 9.68 -4.18 -5.67
N ALA A 158 10.49 -3.29 -5.11
CA ALA A 158 11.51 -3.65 -4.13
C ALA A 158 10.84 -3.83 -2.75
N VAL A 159 11.13 -4.95 -2.11
CA VAL A 159 10.64 -5.29 -0.77
C VAL A 159 11.83 -5.55 0.12
N SER A 160 11.90 -4.91 1.29
CA SER A 160 13.03 -5.07 2.21
C SER A 160 12.63 -4.83 3.66
N THR A 161 13.48 -5.26 4.58
CA THR A 161 13.49 -4.75 5.95
C THR A 161 14.35 -3.49 6.03
N ASP A 162 14.03 -2.60 6.96
CA ASP A 162 14.82 -1.40 7.29
C ASP A 162 14.91 -1.21 8.81
N ALA A 163 15.43 -0.07 9.26
CA ALA A 163 15.60 0.23 10.69
C ALA A 163 14.26 0.24 11.47
N THR A 164 13.16 0.59 10.82
CA THR A 164 11.83 0.73 11.42
C THR A 164 10.88 -0.42 11.08
N ARG A 165 11.11 -1.09 9.93
CA ARG A 165 10.28 -2.19 9.42
C ARG A 165 11.08 -3.48 9.47
N LYS A 166 10.89 -4.24 10.56
CA LYS A 166 11.65 -5.45 10.90
C LYS A 166 10.75 -6.66 10.97
N LEU A 167 11.35 -7.82 10.79
CA LEU A 167 10.76 -9.12 11.08
C LEU A 167 11.36 -9.64 12.38
N THR A 168 10.62 -9.58 13.47
CA THR A 168 11.09 -10.01 14.78
C THR A 168 10.65 -11.44 15.06
N VAL A 169 11.58 -12.28 15.50
CA VAL A 169 11.32 -13.67 15.87
C VAL A 169 10.47 -13.72 17.12
N GLY A 170 9.28 -14.31 17.01
CA GLY A 170 8.33 -14.46 18.11
C GLY A 170 8.38 -15.82 18.80
N THR A 171 8.60 -16.89 18.03
CA THR A 171 8.65 -18.27 18.56
C THR A 171 9.75 -19.06 17.89
N VAL A 172 10.35 -19.97 18.67
CA VAL A 172 11.34 -20.95 18.18
C VAL A 172 11.08 -22.30 18.87
N THR A 173 11.30 -23.40 18.14
CA THR A 173 11.30 -24.75 18.73
C THR A 173 12.63 -25.09 19.40
N ALA A 174 12.64 -26.11 20.24
CA ALA A 174 13.85 -26.58 20.93
C ALA A 174 14.98 -27.00 19.97
N GLY A 175 14.64 -27.46 18.75
CA GLY A 175 15.61 -27.81 17.71
C GLY A 175 16.37 -26.61 17.11
N CYS A 176 16.05 -25.37 17.50
CA CYS A 176 16.70 -24.16 17.02
C CYS A 176 17.94 -23.75 17.83
N SER A 177 18.41 -24.55 18.77
CA SER A 177 19.52 -24.21 19.68
C SER A 177 20.65 -23.42 19.01
N GLY A 178 20.76 -22.12 19.35
CA GLY A 178 21.80 -21.21 18.83
C GLY A 178 21.61 -20.72 17.39
N LEU A 179 20.70 -21.30 16.61
CA LEU A 179 20.44 -20.88 15.21
C LEU A 179 19.50 -19.66 15.15
N MET A 180 18.48 -19.65 16.00
CA MET A 180 17.48 -18.60 16.04
C MET A 180 17.09 -18.33 17.50
N THR A 181 16.92 -17.08 17.85
CA THR A 181 16.51 -16.65 19.20
C THR A 181 15.29 -15.73 19.13
N VAL A 182 14.37 -15.91 20.10
CA VAL A 182 13.22 -15.01 20.26
C VAL A 182 13.73 -13.57 20.47
N GLY A 183 13.10 -12.62 19.82
CA GLY A 183 13.48 -11.20 19.85
C GLY A 183 14.56 -10.81 18.85
N SER A 184 15.25 -11.77 18.21
CA SER A 184 16.16 -11.43 17.09
C SER A 184 15.39 -10.96 15.86
N ASN A 185 16.09 -10.22 14.97
CA ASN A 185 15.47 -9.73 13.75
C ASN A 185 16.00 -10.51 12.54
N TRP A 186 15.09 -10.87 11.64
CA TRP A 186 15.45 -11.32 10.30
C TRP A 186 15.42 -10.16 9.33
N THR A 187 16.31 -10.18 8.36
CA THR A 187 16.22 -9.27 7.22
C THR A 187 15.67 -10.00 6.00
N TYR A 188 15.03 -9.26 5.12
CA TYR A 188 14.52 -9.73 3.85
C TYR A 188 14.82 -8.70 2.76
N ALA A 189 15.18 -9.17 1.57
CA ALA A 189 15.35 -8.35 0.39
C ALA A 189 14.93 -9.11 -0.87
N ALA A 190 14.08 -8.52 -1.68
CA ALA A 190 13.65 -9.05 -2.98
C ALA A 190 13.20 -7.92 -3.90
N THR A 191 13.39 -8.10 -5.21
CA THR A 191 12.85 -7.19 -6.23
C THR A 191 11.93 -7.97 -7.16
N TYR A 192 10.65 -7.67 -7.09
CA TYR A 192 9.60 -8.32 -7.87
C TYR A 192 9.32 -7.57 -9.17
N SER A 193 9.13 -8.31 -10.25
CA SER A 193 8.48 -7.80 -11.48
C SER A 193 6.99 -8.01 -11.33
N VAL A 194 6.23 -6.92 -11.32
CA VAL A 194 4.77 -6.94 -11.09
C VAL A 194 4.03 -6.84 -12.41
N VAL A 195 3.05 -7.71 -12.62
CA VAL A 195 2.17 -7.69 -13.79
C VAL A 195 0.70 -7.79 -13.38
N THR A 196 -0.17 -7.18 -14.16
CA THR A 196 -1.62 -7.15 -13.98
C THR A 196 -2.33 -7.33 -15.33
N PRO A 197 -3.48 -8.05 -15.38
CA PRO A 197 -3.97 -8.98 -14.37
C PRO A 197 -3.04 -10.18 -14.18
N ILE A 198 -3.40 -11.13 -13.31
CA ILE A 198 -2.66 -12.41 -13.21
C ILE A 198 -2.58 -13.07 -14.59
N GLY A 199 -1.35 -13.40 -15.02
CA GLY A 199 -1.08 -13.92 -16.38
C GLY A 199 -0.96 -12.84 -17.45
N GLY A 200 -1.12 -11.58 -17.11
CA GLY A 200 -0.85 -10.44 -17.99
C GLY A 200 0.64 -10.14 -18.15
N THR A 201 0.94 -9.12 -18.94
CA THR A 201 2.32 -8.66 -19.21
C THR A 201 2.53 -7.19 -18.86
N ALA A 202 1.45 -6.43 -18.62
CA ALA A 202 1.54 -5.01 -18.30
C ALA A 202 1.83 -4.80 -16.80
N ALA A 203 2.68 -3.85 -16.50
CA ALA A 203 2.88 -3.40 -15.13
C ALA A 203 1.72 -2.48 -14.71
N PRO A 204 1.22 -2.58 -13.45
CA PRO A 204 0.26 -1.62 -12.92
C PRO A 204 0.91 -0.25 -12.74
N SER A 205 0.10 0.80 -12.62
CA SER A 205 0.53 2.10 -12.13
C SER A 205 -0.04 2.36 -10.74
N ILE A 206 0.73 3.00 -9.86
CA ILE A 206 0.29 3.45 -8.53
C ILE A 206 0.71 4.91 -8.40
N VAL A 207 -0.26 5.83 -8.46
CA VAL A 207 -0.04 7.28 -8.53
C VAL A 207 -0.84 7.97 -7.44
N TYR A 208 -0.25 9.00 -6.83
CA TYR A 208 -0.91 9.86 -5.86
C TYR A 208 -1.27 11.20 -6.48
N THR A 209 -2.48 11.68 -6.19
CA THR A 209 -2.96 13.03 -6.54
C THR A 209 -3.52 13.67 -5.28
N SER A 210 -3.04 14.88 -4.96
CA SER A 210 -3.50 15.74 -3.86
C SER A 210 -4.43 16.83 -4.36
#